data_63e0d7ecfebffab847993ca522a500df
#
_entry.id   63e0d7ecfebffab847993ca522a500df
#
_cell.length_a   1.000
_cell.length_b   1.000
_cell.length_c   1.000
_cell.angle_alpha   90.00
_cell.angle_beta   90.00
_cell.angle_gamma   90.00
#
_symmetry.space_group_name_H-M   'P 1'
#
loop_
_entity.id
_entity.type
_entity.pdbx_description
1 polymer ?
#
loop_
_entity_poly.entity_id
_entity_poly.type
_entity_poly.pdbx_seq_one_letter_code
_entity_poly.pdbx_strand_id
1 'polypeptide(L)'
;MIAKIAVSAALFAIDKPYSYEIPPELTLEPGMRVLVPFGRGNRSCEGIVLQVEDAPAGKLKAVLRALDEKPVLSERQLRLAAFIRERYFCTYYEAARAILPVGLWFKATETYSICRERGDWRSATAHNVQADRVMQILEDYGGCAAYPAIREQFPDDQTAQTAIRFLLGRKLITSGMDMAQR
;
A
#
# COMPACT_ATOMS: atom_id res chain seq x y z
N MET A 1 -5.67 6.19 19.61
CA MET A 1 -4.85 7.24 18.94
C MET A 1 -5.17 7.26 17.45
N ILE A 2 -5.13 8.41 16.83
CA ILE A 2 -5.34 8.57 15.38
C ILE A 2 -4.16 9.30 14.75
N ALA A 3 -3.87 8.99 13.47
CA ALA A 3 -2.88 9.68 12.66
C ALA A 3 -3.57 10.47 11.55
N LYS A 4 -3.13 11.70 11.31
CA LYS A 4 -3.45 12.50 10.11
C LYS A 4 -2.38 12.23 9.06
N ILE A 5 -2.78 11.67 7.93
CA ILE A 5 -1.85 11.12 6.92
C ILE A 5 -2.11 11.76 5.57
N ALA A 6 -1.05 12.24 4.93
CA ALA A 6 -1.03 12.60 3.52
C ALA A 6 -0.82 11.33 2.69
N VAL A 7 -1.76 10.97 1.82
CA VAL A 7 -1.72 9.71 1.06
C VAL A 7 -1.30 9.91 -0.38
N SER A 8 -0.47 9.01 -0.90
CA SER A 8 0.06 9.06 -2.27
C SER A 8 -0.99 8.90 -3.35
N ALA A 9 -2.12 8.29 -3.03
CA ALA A 9 -3.21 8.04 -3.97
C ALA A 9 -4.25 9.18 -4.04
N ALA A 10 -4.10 10.25 -3.24
CA ALA A 10 -4.99 11.41 -3.31
C ALA A 10 -4.68 12.26 -4.55
N LEU A 11 -5.72 12.59 -5.31
CA LEU A 11 -5.63 13.61 -6.35
C LEU A 11 -5.76 15.00 -5.72
N PHE A 12 -5.23 16.03 -6.37
CA PHE A 12 -5.24 17.41 -5.88
C PHE A 12 -6.63 17.88 -5.41
N ALA A 13 -7.69 17.54 -6.16
CA ALA A 13 -9.07 17.93 -5.83
C ALA A 13 -9.62 17.35 -4.51
N ILE A 14 -9.04 16.27 -4.03
CA ILE A 14 -9.44 15.61 -2.77
C ILE A 14 -8.31 15.57 -1.76
N ASP A 15 -7.24 16.34 -2.01
CA ASP A 15 -6.05 16.36 -1.17
C ASP A 15 -6.32 17.05 0.16
N LYS A 16 -6.26 16.25 1.21
CA LYS A 16 -6.35 16.68 2.61
C LYS A 16 -5.67 15.63 3.50
N PRO A 17 -5.33 15.96 4.74
CA PRO A 17 -4.94 14.94 5.72
C PRO A 17 -6.11 13.99 6.00
N TYR A 18 -5.90 12.70 5.79
CA TYR A 18 -6.87 11.64 6.09
C TYR A 18 -6.60 11.05 7.46
N SER A 19 -7.68 10.80 8.23
CA SER A 19 -7.58 10.21 9.56
C SER A 19 -7.55 8.69 9.48
N TYR A 20 -6.62 8.09 10.19
CA TYR A 20 -6.47 6.64 10.34
C TYR A 20 -6.31 6.27 11.80
N GLU A 21 -6.83 5.12 12.18
CA GLU A 21 -6.56 4.51 13.46
C GLU A 21 -5.11 4.03 13.52
N ILE A 22 -4.44 4.25 14.65
CA ILE A 22 -3.12 3.66 14.93
C ILE A 22 -3.35 2.38 15.74
N PRO A 23 -3.06 1.20 15.17
CA PRO A 23 -3.14 -0.06 15.90
C PRO A 23 -2.25 -0.04 17.15
N PRO A 24 -2.62 -0.74 18.24
CA PRO A 24 -1.88 -0.73 19.51
C PRO A 24 -0.42 -1.19 19.39
N GLU A 25 -0.14 -2.06 18.42
CA GLU A 25 1.19 -2.59 18.12
C GLU A 25 2.10 -1.62 17.37
N LEU A 26 1.54 -0.50 16.85
CA LEU A 26 2.31 0.48 16.10
C LEU A 26 2.55 1.74 16.92
N THR A 27 3.80 2.20 16.90
CA THR A 27 4.18 3.53 17.37
C THR A 27 4.47 4.40 16.16
N LEU A 28 3.71 5.49 15.99
CA LEU A 28 3.88 6.41 14.87
C LEU A 28 4.20 7.81 15.37
N GLU A 29 5.10 8.45 14.65
CA GLU A 29 5.49 9.85 14.86
C GLU A 29 5.30 10.67 13.58
N PRO A 30 5.04 11.97 13.67
CA PRO A 30 5.02 12.87 12.51
C PRO A 30 6.32 12.76 11.72
N GLY A 31 6.20 12.68 10.39
CA GLY A 31 7.33 12.51 9.48
C GLY A 31 7.68 11.06 9.13
N MET A 32 7.04 10.06 9.75
CA MET A 32 7.18 8.66 9.35
C MET A 32 6.35 8.37 8.11
N ARG A 33 6.87 7.48 7.25
CA ARG A 33 6.09 6.89 6.15
C ARG A 33 5.35 5.66 6.65
N VAL A 34 4.16 5.48 6.13
CA VAL A 34 3.26 4.39 6.50
C VAL A 34 2.57 3.82 5.26
N LEU A 35 2.08 2.60 5.39
CA LEU A 35 1.20 1.98 4.43
C LEU A 35 -0.23 2.04 4.97
N VAL A 36 -1.16 2.50 4.13
CA VAL A 36 -2.57 2.68 4.51
C VAL A 36 -3.52 2.21 3.42
N PRO A 37 -4.72 1.71 3.78
CA PRO A 37 -5.75 1.37 2.82
C PRO A 37 -6.49 2.64 2.38
N PHE A 38 -6.56 2.92 1.07
CA PHE A 38 -7.22 4.12 0.54
C PHE A 38 -8.35 3.78 -0.45
N GLY A 39 -9.34 4.67 -0.54
CA GLY A 39 -10.48 4.55 -1.45
C GLY A 39 -11.47 3.44 -1.08
N ARG A 40 -12.48 3.24 -1.92
CA ARG A 40 -13.54 2.22 -1.71
C ARG A 40 -12.99 0.78 -1.84
N GLY A 41 -11.97 0.59 -2.65
CA GLY A 41 -11.33 -0.72 -2.87
C GLY A 41 -10.26 -1.09 -1.85
N ASN A 42 -10.03 -0.28 -0.81
CA ASN A 42 -8.99 -0.49 0.21
C ASN A 42 -7.60 -0.80 -0.39
N ARG A 43 -7.27 -0.17 -1.52
CA ARG A 43 -5.94 -0.32 -2.13
C ARG A 43 -4.90 0.23 -1.18
N SER A 44 -3.89 -0.55 -0.90
CA SER A 44 -2.77 -0.10 -0.09
C SER A 44 -1.98 0.97 -0.83
N CYS A 45 -1.71 2.08 -0.16
CA CYS A 45 -0.87 3.14 -0.69
C CYS A 45 0.05 3.69 0.40
N GLU A 46 1.14 4.30 -0.03
CA GLU A 46 2.05 4.99 0.87
C GLU A 46 1.42 6.28 1.37
N GLY A 47 1.72 6.63 2.61
CA GLY A 47 1.35 7.89 3.22
C GLY A 47 2.45 8.43 4.12
N ILE A 48 2.38 9.72 4.42
CA ILE A 48 3.27 10.38 5.37
C ILE A 48 2.44 10.88 6.54
N VAL A 49 2.85 10.52 7.76
CA VAL A 49 2.23 10.98 8.99
C VAL A 49 2.52 12.47 9.17
N LEU A 50 1.48 13.28 9.18
CA LEU A 50 1.58 14.73 9.40
C LEU A 50 1.41 15.08 10.86
N GLN A 51 0.51 14.37 11.56
CA GLN A 51 0.16 14.62 12.96
C GLN A 51 -0.36 13.34 13.61
N VAL A 52 -0.12 13.20 14.90
CA VAL A 52 -0.71 12.15 15.76
C VAL A 52 -1.54 12.84 16.84
N GLU A 53 -2.74 12.33 17.08
CA GLU A 53 -3.71 12.88 18.04
C GLU A 53 -4.16 11.78 19.00
N ASP A 54 -4.27 12.11 20.27
CA ASP A 54 -4.89 11.23 21.26
C ASP A 54 -6.41 11.40 21.23
N ALA A 55 -7.01 10.73 20.26
CA ALA A 55 -8.46 10.74 20.07
C ALA A 55 -8.97 9.33 19.78
N PRO A 56 -10.24 9.04 20.12
CA PRO A 56 -10.82 7.72 19.79
C PRO A 56 -10.93 7.55 18.27
N ALA A 57 -10.54 6.40 17.78
CA ALA A 57 -10.51 6.12 16.34
C ALA A 57 -11.90 6.01 15.71
N GLY A 58 -12.92 5.63 16.45
CA GLY A 58 -14.27 5.45 15.92
C GLY A 58 -14.30 4.38 14.81
N LYS A 59 -14.93 4.72 13.66
CA LYS A 59 -15.01 3.85 12.47
C LYS A 59 -13.95 4.23 11.43
N LEU A 60 -12.70 4.45 11.84
CA LEU A 60 -11.61 4.76 10.92
C LEU A 60 -10.98 3.48 10.36
N LYS A 61 -10.34 3.60 9.19
CA LYS A 61 -9.46 2.55 8.69
C LYS A 61 -8.17 2.57 9.49
N ALA A 62 -7.60 1.40 9.75
CA ALA A 62 -6.34 1.27 10.46
C ALA A 62 -5.14 1.46 9.52
N VAL A 63 -4.04 1.98 10.06
CA VAL A 63 -2.72 1.94 9.43
C VAL A 63 -2.29 0.48 9.32
N LEU A 64 -1.81 0.06 8.14
CA LEU A 64 -1.39 -1.32 7.92
C LEU A 64 -0.02 -1.62 8.54
N ARG A 65 0.93 -0.71 8.33
CA ARG A 65 2.28 -0.80 8.93
C ARG A 65 3.04 0.53 8.80
N ALA A 66 4.03 0.71 9.66
CA ALA A 66 5.08 1.70 9.49
C ALA A 66 6.10 1.22 8.43
N LEU A 67 6.63 2.13 7.63
CA LEU A 67 7.66 1.86 6.63
C LEU A 67 9.05 2.26 7.15
N ASP A 68 9.08 3.05 8.19
CA ASP A 68 10.30 3.54 8.82
C ASP A 68 10.24 3.27 10.33
N GLU A 69 11.40 3.07 10.94
CA GLU A 69 11.54 2.95 12.40
C GLU A 69 11.57 4.32 13.10
N LYS A 70 11.91 5.37 12.35
CA LYS A 70 12.03 6.76 12.85
C LYS A 70 11.51 7.74 11.80
N PRO A 71 11.14 8.97 12.21
CA PRO A 71 10.75 10.01 11.26
C PRO A 71 11.82 10.28 10.21
N VAL A 72 11.46 10.21 8.93
CA VAL A 72 12.32 10.54 7.78
C VAL A 72 12.19 12.01 7.37
N LEU A 73 11.15 12.69 7.87
CA LEU A 73 10.95 14.13 7.75
C LEU A 73 10.85 14.74 9.15
N SER A 74 11.63 15.78 9.40
CA SER A 74 11.52 16.59 10.60
C SER A 74 10.27 17.47 10.57
N GLU A 75 9.84 17.97 11.72
CA GLU A 75 8.72 18.92 11.82
C GLU A 75 8.90 20.16 10.93
N ARG A 76 10.15 20.67 10.83
CA ARG A 76 10.49 21.79 9.95
C ARG A 76 10.26 21.46 8.48
N GLN A 77 10.59 20.23 8.06
CA GLN A 77 10.37 19.74 6.68
C GLN A 77 8.87 19.50 6.41
N LEU A 78 8.11 19.04 7.40
CA LEU A 78 6.65 18.93 7.27
C LEU A 78 5.99 20.30 7.10
N ARG A 79 6.45 21.33 7.85
CA ARG A 79 5.99 22.72 7.65
C ARG A 79 6.37 23.26 6.26
N LEU A 80 7.54 22.92 5.77
CA LEU A 80 7.95 23.28 4.40
C LEU A 80 7.06 22.60 3.36
N ALA A 81 6.72 21.32 3.55
CA ALA A 81 5.80 20.61 2.66
C ALA A 81 4.40 21.26 2.64
N ALA A 82 3.88 21.67 3.80
CA ALA A 82 2.62 22.40 3.89
C ALA A 82 2.69 23.74 3.12
N PHE A 83 3.77 24.50 3.28
CA PHE A 83 4.00 25.74 2.56
C PHE A 83 4.07 25.53 1.03
N ILE A 84 4.79 24.49 0.57
CA ILE A 84 4.88 24.14 -0.84
C ILE A 84 3.48 23.82 -1.40
N ARG A 85 2.72 22.99 -0.69
CA ARG A 85 1.36 22.61 -1.06
C ARG A 85 0.42 23.81 -1.21
N GLU A 86 0.53 24.80 -0.32
CA GLU A 86 -0.29 26.02 -0.36
C GLU A 86 0.05 26.95 -1.55
N ARG A 87 1.28 26.91 -2.02
CA ARG A 87 1.80 27.82 -3.07
C ARG A 87 1.79 27.22 -4.46
N TYR A 88 1.77 25.88 -4.56
CA TYR A 88 1.91 25.17 -5.84
C TYR A 88 0.78 24.15 -6.00
N PHE A 89 0.48 23.81 -7.25
CA PHE A 89 -0.53 22.79 -7.58
C PHE A 89 0.03 21.38 -7.37
N CYS A 90 0.23 21.01 -6.11
CA CYS A 90 0.67 19.67 -5.71
C CYS A 90 -0.09 19.21 -4.46
N THR A 91 -0.10 17.91 -4.22
CA THR A 91 -0.66 17.32 -3.00
C THR A 91 0.31 17.45 -1.83
N TYR A 92 -0.18 17.27 -0.60
CA TYR A 92 0.68 17.19 0.58
C TYR A 92 1.72 16.09 0.45
N TYR A 93 1.32 14.92 -0.09
CA TYR A 93 2.24 13.81 -0.31
C TYR A 93 3.33 14.16 -1.34
N GLU A 94 2.98 14.76 -2.47
CA GLU A 94 3.95 15.17 -3.49
C GLU A 94 4.93 16.22 -2.95
N ALA A 95 4.44 17.21 -2.20
CA ALA A 95 5.27 18.22 -1.56
C ALA A 95 6.26 17.61 -0.55
N ALA A 96 5.78 16.71 0.32
CA ALA A 96 6.60 16.01 1.29
C ALA A 96 7.61 15.07 0.62
N ARG A 97 7.19 14.35 -0.42
CA ARG A 97 8.05 13.46 -1.22
C ARG A 97 9.18 14.22 -1.90
N ALA A 98 8.93 15.44 -2.40
CA ALA A 98 9.97 16.25 -3.04
C ALA A 98 11.11 16.65 -2.09
N ILE A 99 10.85 16.65 -0.78
CA ILE A 99 11.84 16.98 0.26
C ILE A 99 12.63 15.72 0.70
N LEU A 100 12.07 14.52 0.50
CA LEU A 100 12.72 13.27 0.88
C LEU A 100 13.96 13.01 0.03
N PRO A 101 15.06 12.48 0.62
CA PRO A 101 16.19 11.97 -0.13
C PRO A 101 15.77 10.89 -1.13
N VAL A 102 16.36 10.94 -2.34
CA VAL A 102 16.00 10.00 -3.44
C VAL A 102 16.16 8.53 -3.03
N GLY A 103 17.13 8.20 -2.19
CA GLY A 103 17.34 6.84 -1.66
C GLY A 103 16.23 6.30 -0.76
N LEU A 104 15.31 7.18 -0.30
CA LEU A 104 14.14 6.78 0.49
C LEU A 104 12.87 6.61 -0.37
N TRP A 105 12.96 6.77 -1.68
CA TRP A 105 11.83 6.53 -2.57
C TRP A 105 11.67 5.02 -2.82
N PHE A 106 10.92 4.36 -1.97
CA PHE A 106 10.55 2.97 -2.20
C PHE A 106 9.36 2.90 -3.16
N LYS A 107 9.39 1.96 -4.06
CA LYS A 107 8.20 1.56 -4.79
C LYS A 107 7.61 0.39 -4.01
N ALA A 108 6.55 0.66 -3.24
CA ALA A 108 5.76 -0.42 -2.66
C ALA A 108 5.15 -1.23 -3.81
N THR A 109 5.58 -2.46 -3.96
CA THR A 109 5.07 -3.38 -4.99
C THR A 109 4.25 -4.46 -4.30
N GLU A 110 2.99 -4.59 -4.70
CA GLU A 110 2.15 -5.69 -4.21
C GLU A 110 2.77 -7.02 -4.64
N THR A 111 2.90 -7.93 -3.69
CA THR A 111 3.34 -9.31 -3.91
C THR A 111 2.24 -10.27 -3.53
N TYR A 112 2.21 -11.40 -4.21
CA TYR A 112 1.25 -12.47 -3.94
C TYR A 112 1.99 -13.76 -3.70
N SER A 113 1.59 -14.48 -2.66
CA SER A 113 2.22 -15.74 -2.25
C SER A 113 1.19 -16.86 -2.17
N ILE A 114 1.58 -18.05 -2.57
CA ILE A 114 0.72 -19.25 -2.49
C ILE A 114 0.53 -19.62 -1.02
N CYS A 115 -0.73 -19.84 -0.64
CA CYS A 115 -1.08 -20.37 0.68
C CYS A 115 -0.87 -21.89 0.69
N ARG A 116 0.29 -22.35 1.18
CA ARG A 116 0.69 -23.77 1.20
C ARG A 116 -0.19 -24.68 2.07
N GLU A 117 -0.97 -24.12 2.97
CA GLU A 117 -1.81 -24.88 3.92
C GLU A 117 -3.04 -25.52 3.25
N ARG A 118 -3.36 -25.20 2.00
CA ARG A 118 -4.61 -25.60 1.34
C ARG A 118 -4.49 -26.76 0.31
N GLY A 119 -3.40 -27.46 0.25
CA GLY A 119 -3.29 -28.65 -0.62
C GLY A 119 -3.36 -28.35 -2.11
N ASP A 120 -3.95 -29.28 -2.90
CA ASP A 120 -4.02 -29.17 -4.36
C ASP A 120 -4.97 -28.04 -4.81
N TRP A 121 -4.39 -26.90 -5.18
CA TRP A 121 -5.11 -25.75 -5.73
C TRP A 121 -5.68 -25.98 -7.12
N ARG A 122 -5.17 -26.99 -7.87
CA ARG A 122 -5.60 -27.29 -9.26
C ARG A 122 -7.08 -27.64 -9.34
N SER A 123 -7.58 -28.37 -8.36
CA SER A 123 -9.02 -28.67 -8.29
C SER A 123 -9.87 -27.40 -8.03
N ALA A 124 -9.34 -26.45 -7.27
CA ALA A 124 -10.03 -25.21 -6.95
C ALA A 124 -10.02 -24.18 -8.10
N THR A 125 -9.08 -24.29 -9.05
CA THR A 125 -8.96 -23.40 -10.23
C THR A 125 -9.45 -24.04 -11.53
N ALA A 126 -9.84 -25.33 -11.54
CA ALA A 126 -10.17 -26.13 -12.72
C ALA A 126 -11.18 -25.47 -13.71
N HIS A 127 -12.03 -24.55 -13.22
CA HIS A 127 -13.01 -23.82 -14.04
C HIS A 127 -12.64 -22.35 -14.27
N ASN A 128 -11.43 -21.92 -13.92
CA ASN A 128 -10.98 -20.54 -14.08
C ASN A 128 -9.55 -20.50 -14.62
N VAL A 129 -9.44 -20.52 -15.95
CA VAL A 129 -8.16 -20.53 -16.68
C VAL A 129 -7.24 -19.38 -16.27
N GLN A 130 -7.80 -18.20 -15.98
CA GLN A 130 -7.00 -17.04 -15.59
C GLN A 130 -6.45 -17.17 -14.16
N ALA A 131 -7.23 -17.73 -13.25
CA ALA A 131 -6.77 -18.03 -11.90
C ALA A 131 -5.72 -19.15 -11.89
N ASP A 132 -5.89 -20.19 -12.72
CA ASP A 132 -4.91 -21.25 -12.92
C ASP A 132 -3.58 -20.67 -13.42
N ARG A 133 -3.64 -19.76 -14.41
CA ARG A 133 -2.44 -19.08 -14.92
C ARG A 133 -1.71 -18.27 -13.86
N VAL A 134 -2.43 -17.54 -12.97
CA VAL A 134 -1.78 -16.84 -11.85
C VAL A 134 -1.08 -17.81 -10.92
N MET A 135 -1.69 -18.96 -10.60
CA MET A 135 -1.08 -19.97 -9.73
C MET A 135 0.18 -20.58 -10.35
N GLN A 136 0.18 -20.86 -11.68
CA GLN A 136 1.36 -21.33 -12.41
C GLN A 136 2.50 -20.31 -12.35
N ILE A 137 2.20 -19.02 -12.61
CA ILE A 137 3.20 -17.94 -12.50
C ILE A 137 3.80 -17.91 -11.09
N LEU A 138 2.96 -18.00 -10.06
CA LEU A 138 3.46 -18.03 -8.69
C LEU A 138 4.34 -19.26 -8.42
N GLU A 139 4.01 -20.43 -8.93
CA GLU A 139 4.87 -21.62 -8.82
C GLU A 139 6.22 -21.42 -9.51
N ASP A 140 6.23 -20.86 -10.73
CA ASP A 140 7.46 -20.57 -11.49
C ASP A 140 8.38 -19.59 -10.77
N TYR A 141 7.82 -18.67 -10.01
CA TYR A 141 8.54 -17.72 -9.14
C TYR A 141 8.81 -18.25 -7.72
N GLY A 142 8.73 -19.56 -7.51
CA GLY A 142 9.04 -20.17 -6.20
C GLY A 142 7.97 -19.98 -5.12
N GLY A 143 6.75 -19.67 -5.51
CA GLY A 143 5.58 -19.51 -4.64
C GLY A 143 5.25 -18.07 -4.25
N CYS A 144 6.02 -17.09 -4.72
CA CYS A 144 5.77 -15.67 -4.48
C CYS A 144 6.17 -14.83 -5.70
N ALA A 145 5.32 -13.93 -6.15
CA ALA A 145 5.63 -13.02 -7.24
C ALA A 145 5.08 -11.62 -6.99
N ALA A 146 5.79 -10.62 -7.51
CA ALA A 146 5.35 -9.23 -7.50
C ALA A 146 4.27 -9.00 -8.57
N TYR A 147 3.31 -8.11 -8.29
CA TYR A 147 2.22 -7.79 -9.21
C TYR A 147 2.66 -7.46 -10.64
N PRO A 148 3.71 -6.66 -10.90
CA PRO A 148 4.18 -6.39 -12.25
C PRO A 148 4.53 -7.66 -13.04
N ALA A 149 5.21 -8.62 -12.41
CA ALA A 149 5.58 -9.89 -13.05
C ALA A 149 4.35 -10.73 -13.44
N ILE A 150 3.32 -10.72 -12.59
CA ILE A 150 2.04 -11.36 -12.91
C ILE A 150 1.35 -10.61 -14.04
N ARG A 151 1.28 -9.27 -13.95
CA ARG A 151 0.60 -8.40 -14.92
C ARG A 151 1.14 -8.53 -16.35
N GLU A 152 2.44 -8.65 -16.51
CA GLU A 152 3.10 -8.81 -17.81
C GLU A 152 2.63 -10.06 -18.57
N GLN A 153 2.14 -11.08 -17.88
CA GLN A 153 1.66 -12.33 -18.46
C GLN A 153 0.17 -12.30 -18.86
N PHE A 154 -0.51 -11.16 -18.67
CA PHE A 154 -1.93 -10.98 -18.98
C PHE A 154 -2.15 -9.89 -20.04
N PRO A 155 -3.19 -10.00 -20.87
CA PRO A 155 -3.46 -9.04 -21.94
C PRO A 155 -3.80 -7.65 -21.39
N ASP A 156 -4.47 -7.59 -20.24
CA ASP A 156 -4.90 -6.34 -19.60
C ASP A 156 -4.87 -6.44 -18.07
N ASP A 157 -4.87 -5.28 -17.41
CA ASP A 157 -4.81 -5.15 -15.95
C ASP A 157 -6.07 -5.68 -15.25
N GLN A 158 -7.23 -5.52 -15.89
CA GLN A 158 -8.52 -5.92 -15.31
C GLN A 158 -8.62 -7.44 -15.20
N THR A 159 -8.17 -8.16 -16.22
CA THR A 159 -8.14 -9.62 -16.25
C THR A 159 -7.23 -10.18 -15.16
N ALA A 160 -6.01 -9.63 -15.02
CA ALA A 160 -5.07 -10.03 -13.98
C ALA A 160 -5.66 -9.78 -12.56
N GLN A 161 -6.21 -8.60 -12.32
CA GLN A 161 -6.81 -8.25 -11.03
C GLN A 161 -8.04 -9.11 -10.69
N THR A 162 -8.85 -9.46 -11.68
CA THR A 162 -10.02 -10.32 -11.47
C THR A 162 -9.60 -11.73 -11.05
N ALA A 163 -8.60 -12.29 -11.72
CA ALA A 163 -8.03 -13.59 -11.35
C ALA A 163 -7.44 -13.59 -9.93
N ILE A 164 -6.69 -12.56 -9.58
CA ILE A 164 -6.10 -12.39 -8.26
C ILE A 164 -7.19 -12.27 -7.18
N ARG A 165 -8.23 -11.45 -7.40
CA ARG A 165 -9.37 -11.34 -6.45
C ARG A 165 -10.08 -12.64 -6.22
N PHE A 166 -10.28 -13.44 -7.26
CA PHE A 166 -10.86 -14.77 -7.16
C PHE A 166 -10.02 -15.68 -6.24
N LEU A 167 -8.70 -15.69 -6.42
CA LEU A 167 -7.77 -16.49 -5.61
C LEU A 167 -7.71 -16.01 -4.15
N LEU A 168 -7.68 -14.69 -3.91
CA LEU A 168 -7.73 -14.09 -2.58
C LEU A 168 -9.04 -14.44 -1.86
N GLY A 169 -10.18 -14.34 -2.54
CA GLY A 169 -11.50 -14.69 -1.99
C GLY A 169 -11.59 -16.16 -1.58
N ARG A 170 -10.88 -17.04 -2.25
CA ARG A 170 -10.76 -18.47 -1.91
C ARG A 170 -9.61 -18.78 -0.94
N LYS A 171 -8.86 -17.78 -0.54
CA LYS A 171 -7.68 -17.90 0.33
C LYS A 171 -6.62 -18.88 -0.22
N LEU A 172 -6.51 -18.97 -1.53
CA LEU A 172 -5.47 -19.77 -2.21
C LEU A 172 -4.14 -19.02 -2.30
N ILE A 173 -4.21 -17.71 -2.28
CA ILE A 173 -3.07 -16.80 -2.20
C ILE A 173 -3.25 -15.79 -1.08
N THR A 174 -2.15 -15.24 -0.61
CA THR A 174 -2.10 -14.09 0.30
C THR A 174 -1.46 -12.91 -0.42
N SER A 175 -1.90 -11.70 -0.09
CA SER A 175 -1.26 -10.48 -0.56
C SER A 175 -0.25 -9.99 0.48
N GLY A 176 0.91 -9.57 0.00
CA GLY A 176 1.93 -8.89 0.76
C GLY A 176 2.37 -7.62 0.04
N MET A 177 3.34 -6.93 0.62
CA MET A 177 4.03 -5.83 -0.07
C MET A 177 5.52 -6.01 0.06
N ASP A 178 6.20 -5.96 -1.06
CA ASP A 178 7.64 -5.88 -1.10
C ASP A 178 8.07 -4.43 -1.31
N MET A 179 9.12 -4.03 -0.59
CA MET A 179 9.70 -2.69 -0.60
C MET A 179 11.02 -2.76 -1.35
N ALA A 180 10.96 -2.74 -2.68
CA ALA A 180 12.17 -2.66 -3.48
C ALA A 180 12.77 -1.25 -3.40
N GLN A 181 14.00 -1.16 -2.93
CA GLN A 181 14.85 0.02 -3.05
C GLN A 181 15.21 0.21 -4.53
N ARG A 182 15.04 1.42 -5.07
CA ARG A 182 15.53 1.78 -6.41
C ARG A 182 16.98 2.20 -6.36
#